data_ce48ec03701ba7236cc54197a41ed0ec
#
_entry.id   ce48ec03701ba7236cc54197a41ed0ec
#
_cell.length_a   1.000
_cell.length_b   1.000
_cell.length_c   1.000
_cell.angle_alpha   90.00
_cell.angle_beta   90.00
_cell.angle_gamma   90.00
#
_symmetry.space_group_name_H-M   'P 1'
#
loop_
_entity.id
_entity.type
_entity.pdbx_description
1 polymer ?
#
loop_
_entity_poly.entity_id
_entity_poly.type
_entity_poly.pdbx_seq_one_letter_code
_entity_poly.pdbx_strand_id
1 'polypeptide(L)'
;ETEKWGKLHQLARELVPQKLPVLEQKRTPNFPANNAIDHFINSRLKSAGRRPTTLTDDWAFLRRASLDANGVVPSPQIIEQFQRDQKEGRRARAIERMLKNSRAWADQWTGYWQDVLAENPNILKPKLNNTGPFRFWIHESLQDNKPMDRFVTELVMMDGSSHYGGPAGFGVATQNDVPMAAKAQLIGQAFLGMQMKCARC
;
A
#
# COMPACT_ATOMS: atom_id res chain seq x y z
N GLU A 1 17.76 -11.43 14.62
CA GLU A 1 16.56 -10.75 14.06
C GLU A 1 15.96 -11.52 12.91
N THR A 2 16.76 -11.91 11.91
CA THR A 2 16.33 -12.69 10.73
C THR A 2 15.71 -14.05 11.09
N GLU A 3 16.21 -14.73 12.11
CA GLU A 3 15.69 -16.04 12.56
C GLU A 3 14.28 -15.91 13.17
N LYS A 4 14.06 -14.87 13.97
CA LYS A 4 12.73 -14.58 14.56
C LYS A 4 11.67 -14.34 13.49
N TRP A 5 12.00 -13.53 12.49
CA TRP A 5 11.08 -13.26 11.37
C TRP A 5 10.83 -14.48 10.52
N GLY A 6 11.85 -15.31 10.28
CA GLY A 6 11.67 -16.59 9.60
C GLY A 6 10.66 -17.51 10.29
N LYS A 7 10.72 -17.63 11.61
CA LYS A 7 9.77 -18.43 12.41
C LYS A 7 8.35 -17.85 12.35
N LEU A 8 8.19 -16.52 12.42
CA LEU A 8 6.89 -15.87 12.31
C LEU A 8 6.26 -16.06 10.92
N HIS A 9 7.05 -15.94 9.86
CA HIS A 9 6.57 -16.19 8.50
C HIS A 9 6.20 -17.65 8.26
N GLN A 10 6.92 -18.58 8.86
CA GLN A 10 6.57 -20.00 8.79
C GLN A 10 5.22 -20.24 9.48
N LEU A 11 5.05 -19.77 10.71
CA LEU A 11 3.80 -19.88 11.45
C LEU A 11 2.62 -19.24 10.69
N ALA A 12 2.82 -18.05 10.11
CA ALA A 12 1.79 -17.39 9.32
C ALA A 12 1.37 -18.24 8.10
N ARG A 13 2.33 -18.89 7.40
CA ARG A 13 2.01 -19.79 6.29
C ARG A 13 1.25 -21.03 6.71
N GLU A 14 1.52 -21.55 7.90
CA GLU A 14 0.81 -22.71 8.47
C GLU A 14 -0.63 -22.36 8.87
N LEU A 15 -0.86 -21.12 9.32
CA LEU A 15 -2.18 -20.64 9.73
C LEU A 15 -3.07 -20.20 8.56
N VAL A 16 -2.49 -19.79 7.44
CA VAL A 16 -3.25 -19.39 6.25
C VAL A 16 -3.82 -20.63 5.57
N PRO A 17 -5.15 -20.70 5.33
CA PRO A 17 -5.74 -21.80 4.59
C PRO A 17 -5.08 -21.97 3.22
N GLN A 18 -4.44 -23.10 2.99
CA GLN A 18 -3.71 -23.39 1.73
C GLN A 18 -4.64 -23.58 0.52
N LYS A 19 -5.94 -23.65 0.72
CA LYS A 19 -6.93 -23.78 -0.36
C LYS A 19 -7.65 -22.45 -0.55
N LEU A 20 -7.07 -21.61 -1.38
CA LEU A 20 -7.89 -20.59 -2.05
C LEU A 20 -8.99 -21.30 -2.86
N PRO A 21 -10.23 -20.73 -2.92
CA PRO A 21 -11.26 -21.32 -3.74
C PRO A 21 -10.73 -21.50 -5.16
N VAL A 22 -10.77 -22.72 -5.65
CA VAL A 22 -10.37 -23.05 -7.02
C VAL A 22 -11.40 -22.44 -7.94
N LEU A 23 -11.09 -21.26 -8.45
CA LEU A 23 -11.89 -20.68 -9.53
C LEU A 23 -11.67 -21.55 -10.76
N GLU A 24 -12.76 -22.09 -11.31
CA GLU A 24 -12.69 -22.81 -12.59
C GLU A 24 -12.05 -21.88 -13.63
N GLN A 25 -10.82 -22.23 -14.03
CA GLN A 25 -10.03 -21.49 -15.04
C GLN A 25 -10.55 -21.75 -16.47
N LYS A 26 -11.84 -21.79 -16.68
CA LYS A 26 -12.39 -21.88 -18.05
C LYS A 26 -12.10 -20.58 -18.79
N ARG A 27 -11.08 -20.64 -19.66
CA ARG A 27 -10.85 -19.55 -20.63
C ARG A 27 -12.09 -19.43 -21.51
N THR A 28 -12.82 -18.34 -21.34
CA THR A 28 -13.97 -18.05 -22.19
C THR A 28 -13.53 -17.03 -23.24
N PRO A 29 -13.76 -17.25 -24.54
CA PRO A 29 -13.22 -16.43 -25.63
C PRO A 29 -13.44 -14.91 -25.48
N ASN A 30 -14.53 -14.51 -24.86
CA ASN A 30 -14.90 -13.11 -24.67
C ASN A 30 -14.53 -12.52 -23.29
N PHE A 31 -13.78 -13.27 -22.48
CA PHE A 31 -13.39 -12.88 -21.13
C PHE A 31 -11.91 -13.24 -20.91
N PRO A 32 -11.00 -12.42 -21.44
CA PRO A 32 -9.56 -12.66 -21.25
C PRO A 32 -9.22 -12.63 -19.77
N ALA A 33 -8.40 -13.58 -19.33
CA ALA A 33 -7.91 -13.68 -17.96
C ALA A 33 -6.41 -13.95 -17.99
N ASN A 34 -5.64 -13.03 -17.43
CA ASN A 34 -4.19 -13.11 -17.34
C ASN A 34 -3.72 -13.60 -15.96
N ASN A 35 -4.58 -13.45 -14.94
CA ASN A 35 -4.28 -13.82 -13.57
C ASN A 35 -5.56 -14.19 -12.79
N ALA A 36 -5.41 -14.59 -11.53
CA ALA A 36 -6.54 -14.99 -10.68
C ALA A 36 -7.55 -13.87 -10.45
N ILE A 37 -7.13 -12.61 -10.40
CA ILE A 37 -8.00 -11.45 -10.18
C ILE A 37 -8.97 -11.31 -11.36
N ASP A 38 -8.49 -11.50 -12.59
CA ASP A 38 -9.32 -11.42 -13.79
C ASP A 38 -10.46 -12.45 -13.77
N HIS A 39 -10.25 -13.63 -13.18
CA HIS A 39 -11.31 -14.62 -13.05
C HIS A 39 -12.43 -14.15 -12.13
N PHE A 40 -12.12 -13.49 -11.01
CA PHE A 40 -13.13 -12.90 -10.12
C PHE A 40 -13.89 -11.79 -10.80
N ILE A 41 -13.19 -10.87 -11.46
CA ILE A 41 -13.78 -9.76 -12.21
C ILE A 41 -14.70 -10.29 -13.31
N ASN A 42 -14.22 -11.24 -14.11
CA ASN A 42 -14.97 -11.83 -15.22
C ASN A 42 -16.21 -12.58 -14.73
N SER A 43 -16.13 -13.29 -13.61
CA SER A 43 -17.29 -13.93 -12.98
C SER A 43 -18.37 -12.90 -12.64
N ARG A 44 -17.98 -11.80 -12.03
CA ARG A 44 -18.91 -10.72 -11.66
C ARG A 44 -19.51 -10.01 -12.88
N LEU A 45 -18.71 -9.78 -13.91
CA LEU A 45 -19.19 -9.21 -15.18
C LEU A 45 -20.23 -10.12 -15.85
N LYS A 46 -19.95 -11.43 -15.91
CA LYS A 46 -20.90 -12.42 -16.45
C LYS A 46 -22.22 -12.42 -15.68
N SER A 47 -22.16 -12.44 -14.35
CA SER A 47 -23.36 -12.41 -13.51
C SER A 47 -24.20 -11.14 -13.72
N ALA A 48 -23.54 -10.03 -14.06
CA ALA A 48 -24.18 -8.75 -14.37
C ALA A 48 -24.60 -8.61 -15.85
N GLY A 49 -24.45 -9.65 -16.68
CA GLY A 49 -24.74 -9.59 -18.12
C GLY A 49 -23.83 -8.64 -18.91
N ARG A 50 -22.66 -8.30 -18.38
CA ARG A 50 -21.71 -7.36 -18.98
C ARG A 50 -20.50 -8.08 -19.54
N ARG A 51 -19.80 -7.43 -20.48
CA ARG A 51 -18.54 -7.90 -21.05
C ARG A 51 -17.41 -6.94 -20.70
N PRO A 52 -16.17 -7.41 -20.63
CA PRO A 52 -15.00 -6.52 -20.55
C PRO A 52 -14.99 -5.57 -21.75
N THR A 53 -14.55 -4.35 -21.52
CA THR A 53 -14.29 -3.39 -22.60
C THR A 53 -12.96 -3.70 -23.28
N THR A 54 -12.68 -3.05 -24.40
CA THR A 54 -11.36 -3.09 -25.06
C THR A 54 -10.29 -2.52 -24.14
N LEU A 55 -9.05 -2.95 -24.36
CA LEU A 55 -7.92 -2.38 -23.65
C LEU A 55 -7.81 -0.87 -23.94
N THR A 56 -7.47 -0.11 -22.91
CA THR A 56 -7.19 1.32 -23.04
C THR A 56 -6.01 1.56 -24.00
N ASP A 57 -5.96 2.73 -24.63
CA ASP A 57 -4.81 3.13 -25.43
C ASP A 57 -3.55 3.31 -24.56
N ASP A 58 -2.41 3.42 -25.22
CA ASP A 58 -1.12 3.46 -24.55
C ASP A 58 -0.87 4.75 -23.76
N TRP A 59 -1.46 5.87 -24.17
CA TRP A 59 -1.32 7.13 -23.46
C TRP A 59 -2.14 7.14 -22.18
N ALA A 60 -3.38 6.74 -22.28
CA ALA A 60 -4.24 6.60 -21.11
C ALA A 60 -3.68 5.55 -20.15
N PHE A 61 -3.12 4.43 -20.67
CA PHE A 61 -2.41 3.45 -19.87
C PHE A 61 -1.22 4.06 -19.13
N LEU A 62 -0.30 4.74 -19.85
CA LEU A 62 0.91 5.30 -19.25
C LEU A 62 0.58 6.34 -18.18
N ARG A 63 -0.40 7.22 -18.46
CA ARG A 63 -0.86 8.21 -17.50
C ARG A 63 -1.43 7.57 -16.23
N ARG A 64 -2.32 6.59 -16.38
CA ARG A 64 -2.95 5.92 -15.23
C ARG A 64 -1.93 5.14 -14.41
N ALA A 65 -1.08 4.33 -15.06
CA ALA A 65 -0.04 3.57 -14.39
C ALA A 65 0.93 4.47 -13.61
N SER A 66 1.30 5.64 -14.17
CA SER A 66 2.17 6.59 -13.48
C SER A 66 1.50 7.24 -12.27
N LEU A 67 0.23 7.59 -12.38
CA LEU A 67 -0.54 8.14 -11.25
C LEU A 67 -0.72 7.10 -10.15
N ASP A 68 -1.05 5.86 -10.51
CA ASP A 68 -1.28 4.79 -9.54
C ASP A 68 0.01 4.36 -8.82
N ALA A 69 1.14 4.32 -9.54
CA ALA A 69 2.41 3.88 -8.96
C ALA A 69 3.16 5.01 -8.24
N ASN A 70 3.23 6.19 -8.85
CA ASN A 70 4.12 7.28 -8.42
C ASN A 70 3.39 8.57 -8.03
N GLY A 71 2.04 8.61 -8.14
CA GLY A 71 1.22 9.76 -7.79
C GLY A 71 1.33 10.98 -8.71
N VAL A 72 2.12 10.88 -9.75
CA VAL A 72 2.38 11.99 -10.68
C VAL A 72 2.16 11.58 -12.14
N VAL A 73 1.85 12.53 -12.99
CA VAL A 73 1.79 12.28 -14.44
C VAL A 73 3.19 11.95 -14.97
N PRO A 74 3.30 11.14 -16.04
CA PRO A 74 4.60 10.81 -16.61
C PRO A 74 5.29 12.07 -17.14
N SER A 75 6.59 12.21 -16.86
CA SER A 75 7.40 13.29 -17.40
C SER A 75 7.60 13.14 -18.92
N PRO A 76 7.97 14.21 -19.64
CA PRO A 76 8.29 14.13 -21.06
C PRO A 76 9.32 13.03 -21.38
N GLN A 77 10.32 12.86 -20.53
CA GLN A 77 11.36 11.83 -20.69
C GLN A 77 10.78 10.41 -20.59
N ILE A 78 9.86 10.18 -19.66
CA ILE A 78 9.16 8.88 -19.52
C ILE A 78 8.30 8.62 -20.75
N ILE A 79 7.61 9.64 -21.26
CA ILE A 79 6.79 9.56 -22.46
C ILE A 79 7.65 9.18 -23.68
N GLU A 80 8.75 9.90 -23.91
CA GLU A 80 9.68 9.60 -25.00
C GLU A 80 10.27 8.18 -24.89
N GLN A 81 10.68 7.79 -23.71
CA GLN A 81 11.22 6.45 -23.46
C GLN A 81 10.20 5.36 -23.79
N PHE A 82 8.95 5.57 -23.41
CA PHE A 82 7.86 4.65 -23.72
C PHE A 82 7.56 4.62 -25.22
N GLN A 83 7.60 5.76 -25.90
CA GLN A 83 7.42 5.84 -27.36
C GLN A 83 8.51 5.10 -28.13
N ARG A 84 9.76 5.25 -27.72
CA ARG A 84 10.92 4.59 -28.35
C ARG A 84 10.93 3.08 -28.16
N ASP A 85 10.24 2.58 -27.14
CA ASP A 85 10.13 1.15 -26.84
C ASP A 85 9.05 0.49 -27.71
N GLN A 86 9.43 0.09 -28.92
CA GLN A 86 8.53 -0.58 -29.89
C GLN A 86 8.45 -2.10 -29.69
N LYS A 87 9.15 -2.67 -28.68
CA LYS A 87 9.17 -4.10 -28.42
C LYS A 87 7.87 -4.57 -27.78
N GLU A 88 7.50 -5.82 -28.07
CA GLU A 88 6.39 -6.49 -27.36
C GLU A 88 6.60 -6.41 -25.84
N GLY A 89 5.53 -6.25 -25.08
CA GLY A 89 5.60 -6.14 -23.61
C GLY A 89 6.05 -4.78 -23.07
N ARG A 90 6.04 -3.70 -23.88
CA ARG A 90 6.45 -2.35 -23.44
C ARG A 90 5.66 -1.85 -22.21
N ARG A 91 4.37 -2.20 -22.09
CA ARG A 91 3.54 -1.83 -20.93
C ARG A 91 4.06 -2.47 -19.64
N ALA A 92 4.41 -3.75 -19.68
CA ALA A 92 4.98 -4.46 -18.53
C ALA A 92 6.32 -3.82 -18.10
N ARG A 93 7.20 -3.54 -19.06
CA ARG A 93 8.47 -2.87 -18.76
C ARG A 93 8.29 -1.45 -18.21
N ALA A 94 7.26 -0.73 -18.65
CA ALA A 94 6.95 0.58 -18.08
C ALA A 94 6.53 0.45 -16.62
N ILE A 95 5.67 -0.50 -16.29
CA ILE A 95 5.27 -0.80 -14.90
C ILE A 95 6.48 -1.17 -14.06
N GLU A 96 7.34 -2.08 -14.53
CA GLU A 96 8.55 -2.48 -13.81
C GLU A 96 9.46 -1.29 -13.49
N ARG A 97 9.65 -0.37 -14.44
CA ARG A 97 10.43 0.85 -14.21
C ARG A 97 9.82 1.75 -13.14
N MET A 98 8.49 1.90 -13.16
CA MET A 98 7.77 2.70 -12.16
C MET A 98 7.89 2.07 -10.77
N LEU A 99 7.72 0.75 -10.66
CA LEU A 99 7.83 0.01 -9.39
C LEU A 99 9.27 -0.02 -8.83
N LYS A 100 10.29 0.07 -9.69
CA LYS A 100 11.69 0.18 -9.26
C LYS A 100 12.06 1.57 -8.75
N ASN A 101 11.22 2.57 -8.97
CA ASN A 101 11.43 3.92 -8.43
C ASN A 101 10.92 4.00 -6.98
N SER A 102 11.67 3.38 -6.06
CA SER A 102 11.30 3.30 -4.65
C SER A 102 11.10 4.67 -4.00
N ARG A 103 11.86 5.68 -4.43
CA ARG A 103 11.69 7.05 -3.93
C ARG A 103 10.35 7.65 -4.33
N ALA A 104 9.97 7.58 -5.60
CA ALA A 104 8.68 8.09 -6.06
C ALA A 104 7.51 7.34 -5.41
N TRP A 105 7.66 6.04 -5.20
CA TRP A 105 6.73 5.23 -4.43
C TRP A 105 6.58 5.76 -3.00
N ALA A 106 7.69 5.96 -2.29
CA ALA A 106 7.68 6.46 -0.93
C ALA A 106 7.10 7.89 -0.85
N ASP A 107 7.48 8.79 -1.77
CA ASP A 107 6.95 10.15 -1.84
C ASP A 107 5.42 10.15 -1.99
N GLN A 108 4.88 9.27 -2.83
CA GLN A 108 3.44 9.14 -3.06
C GLN A 108 2.70 8.60 -1.83
N TRP A 109 3.20 7.50 -1.26
CA TRP A 109 2.44 6.76 -0.25
C TRP A 109 2.65 7.27 1.18
N THR A 110 3.67 8.10 1.40
CA THR A 110 3.89 8.70 2.73
C THR A 110 2.69 9.51 3.18
N GLY A 111 2.11 10.35 2.32
CA GLY A 111 0.92 11.14 2.66
C GLY A 111 -0.28 10.27 3.05
N TYR A 112 -0.52 9.20 2.30
CA TYR A 112 -1.57 8.24 2.63
C TYR A 112 -1.38 7.61 4.02
N TRP A 113 -0.17 7.15 4.32
CA TRP A 113 0.12 6.54 5.61
C TRP A 113 0.11 7.56 6.77
N GLN A 114 0.47 8.81 6.53
CA GLN A 114 0.32 9.88 7.50
C GLN A 114 -1.15 10.07 7.90
N ASP A 115 -2.06 10.08 6.93
CA ASP A 115 -3.50 10.18 7.18
C ASP A 115 -4.03 8.95 7.91
N VAL A 116 -3.68 7.76 7.46
CA VAL A 116 -4.11 6.47 8.07
C VAL A 116 -3.64 6.34 9.50
N LEU A 117 -2.42 6.79 9.82
CA LEU A 117 -1.82 6.71 11.15
C LEU A 117 -2.07 7.97 11.99
N ALA A 118 -2.93 8.86 11.52
CA ALA A 118 -3.29 10.12 12.18
C ALA A 118 -2.05 10.99 12.52
N GLU A 119 -1.05 11.01 11.63
CA GLU A 119 0.14 11.85 11.82
C GLU A 119 -0.15 13.34 11.59
N ASN A 120 -1.34 13.71 11.17
CA ASN A 120 -1.69 15.10 10.96
C ASN A 120 -2.26 15.74 12.25
N PRO A 121 -1.40 16.25 13.13
CA PRO A 121 -1.81 16.69 14.49
C PRO A 121 -2.45 18.07 14.50
N ASN A 122 -2.61 18.75 13.36
CA ASN A 122 -2.72 20.18 13.32
C ASN A 122 -4.09 20.78 13.38
N ILE A 123 -5.14 19.99 13.36
CA ILE A 123 -6.49 20.55 13.42
C ILE A 123 -6.77 21.17 14.78
N LEU A 124 -6.20 20.63 15.85
CA LEU A 124 -6.53 21.05 17.21
C LEU A 124 -5.38 21.73 17.98
N LYS A 125 -4.12 21.47 17.65
CA LYS A 125 -2.94 22.06 18.33
C LYS A 125 -1.80 22.33 17.36
N PRO A 126 -1.79 23.50 16.69
CA PRO A 126 -0.74 23.83 15.70
C PRO A 126 0.70 23.80 16.20
N LYS A 127 0.91 23.86 17.52
CA LYS A 127 2.25 23.88 18.14
C LYS A 127 2.86 22.49 18.39
N LEU A 128 2.07 21.42 18.31
CA LEU A 128 2.55 20.02 18.45
C LEU A 128 2.99 19.44 17.11
N ASN A 129 3.37 20.25 16.20
CA ASN A 129 3.55 20.03 14.79
C ASN A 129 4.76 19.20 14.44
N ASN A 130 5.30 18.43 15.34
CA ASN A 130 6.57 17.79 15.10
C ASN A 130 6.45 16.28 15.08
N THR A 131 5.69 15.79 14.12
CA THR A 131 5.73 14.39 13.69
C THR A 131 6.87 14.17 12.68
N GLY A 132 7.70 15.19 12.44
CA GLY A 132 8.78 15.14 11.48
C GLY A 132 9.60 13.85 11.50
N PRO A 133 10.09 13.37 12.66
CA PRO A 133 10.82 12.12 12.76
C PRO A 133 9.97 10.90 12.36
N PHE A 134 8.68 10.88 12.69
CA PHE A 134 7.79 9.79 12.33
C PHE A 134 7.50 9.75 10.82
N ARG A 135 7.31 10.90 10.22
CA ARG A 135 7.16 11.03 8.76
C ARG A 135 8.36 10.43 8.03
N PHE A 136 9.58 10.73 8.48
CA PHE A 136 10.78 10.17 7.87
C PHE A 136 10.84 8.66 8.03
N TRP A 137 10.47 8.12 9.18
CA TRP A 137 10.40 6.67 9.37
C TRP A 137 9.38 6.00 8.43
N ILE A 138 8.21 6.61 8.22
CA ILE A 138 7.22 6.13 7.25
C ILE A 138 7.84 6.12 5.85
N HIS A 139 8.43 7.25 5.43
CA HIS A 139 9.03 7.39 4.11
C HIS A 139 10.16 6.38 3.88
N GLU A 140 11.10 6.25 4.80
CA GLU A 140 12.20 5.29 4.73
C GLU A 140 11.69 3.85 4.69
N SER A 141 10.69 3.52 5.50
CA SER A 141 10.07 2.19 5.49
C SER A 141 9.47 1.83 4.13
N LEU A 142 8.84 2.79 3.46
CA LEU A 142 8.29 2.62 2.12
C LEU A 142 9.39 2.57 1.05
N GLN A 143 10.40 3.43 1.15
CA GLN A 143 11.52 3.48 0.21
C GLN A 143 12.34 2.18 0.24
N ASP A 144 12.53 1.60 1.43
CA ASP A 144 13.25 0.35 1.65
C ASP A 144 12.38 -0.89 1.40
N ASN A 145 11.13 -0.68 0.98
CA ASN A 145 10.16 -1.75 0.79
C ASN A 145 10.07 -2.68 2.01
N LYS A 146 10.02 -2.07 3.22
CA LYS A 146 9.93 -2.81 4.48
C LYS A 146 8.73 -3.75 4.46
N PRO A 147 8.88 -5.03 4.80
CA PRO A 147 7.77 -5.96 4.93
C PRO A 147 6.68 -5.41 5.86
N MET A 148 5.41 -5.56 5.48
CA MET A 148 4.29 -4.93 6.19
C MET A 148 4.13 -5.47 7.62
N ASP A 149 4.39 -6.74 7.85
CA ASP A 149 4.40 -7.35 9.18
C ASP A 149 5.44 -6.71 10.10
N ARG A 150 6.64 -6.41 9.57
CA ARG A 150 7.67 -5.69 10.29
C ARG A 150 7.26 -4.23 10.55
N PHE A 151 6.69 -3.56 9.55
CA PHE A 151 6.20 -2.18 9.70
C PHE A 151 5.17 -2.08 10.83
N VAL A 152 4.18 -2.98 10.87
CA VAL A 152 3.15 -3.01 11.92
C VAL A 152 3.74 -3.36 13.28
N THR A 153 4.64 -4.32 13.34
CA THR A 153 5.29 -4.69 14.60
C THR A 153 6.08 -3.52 15.19
N GLU A 154 6.88 -2.84 14.38
CA GLU A 154 7.64 -1.66 14.84
C GLU A 154 6.71 -0.54 15.32
N LEU A 155 5.57 -0.32 14.63
CA LEU A 155 4.54 0.63 15.08
C LEU A 155 3.95 0.28 16.44
N VAL A 156 3.63 -1.00 16.67
CA VAL A 156 3.05 -1.45 17.95
C VAL A 156 4.07 -1.36 19.08
N MET A 157 5.33 -1.71 18.79
CA MET A 157 6.41 -1.64 19.78
C MET A 157 6.79 -0.20 20.12
N MET A 158 6.68 0.72 19.18
CA MET A 158 7.04 2.14 19.32
C MET A 158 8.45 2.35 19.88
N ASP A 159 9.39 1.47 19.53
CA ASP A 159 10.78 1.60 19.96
C ASP A 159 11.45 2.81 19.32
N GLY A 160 12.33 3.48 20.09
CA GLY A 160 13.10 4.60 19.60
C GLY A 160 12.78 5.93 20.31
N SER A 161 13.08 7.03 19.65
CA SER A 161 12.85 8.38 20.17
C SER A 161 11.78 9.12 19.38
N SER A 162 10.81 9.68 20.08
CA SER A 162 9.82 10.59 19.48
C SER A 162 10.44 11.89 18.93
N HIS A 163 11.68 12.21 19.29
CA HIS A 163 12.39 13.41 18.86
C HIS A 163 13.38 13.17 17.72
N TYR A 164 14.01 11.99 17.69
CA TYR A 164 15.11 11.69 16.76
C TYR A 164 14.75 10.69 15.66
N GLY A 165 13.56 10.17 15.66
CA GLY A 165 13.06 9.30 14.60
C GLY A 165 12.61 7.92 15.07
N GLY A 166 12.08 7.17 14.12
CA GLY A 166 11.59 5.84 14.35
C GLY A 166 10.08 5.79 14.63
N PRO A 167 9.56 4.57 14.86
CA PRO A 167 8.13 4.31 15.09
C PRO A 167 7.60 4.93 16.39
N ALA A 168 8.47 5.33 17.33
CA ALA A 168 8.08 6.03 18.56
C ALA A 168 7.32 7.33 18.31
N GLY A 169 7.51 7.96 17.13
CA GLY A 169 6.73 9.11 16.69
C GLY A 169 5.22 8.84 16.58
N PHE A 170 4.81 7.61 16.36
CA PHE A 170 3.41 7.22 16.43
C PHE A 170 2.79 7.49 17.80
N GLY A 171 3.59 7.41 18.86
CA GLY A 171 3.18 7.79 20.21
C GLY A 171 2.74 9.25 20.33
N VAL A 172 3.35 10.14 19.56
CA VAL A 172 3.06 11.59 19.56
C VAL A 172 1.89 11.90 18.63
N ALA A 173 1.76 11.22 17.50
CA ALA A 173 0.73 11.46 16.50
C ALA A 173 -0.70 11.38 17.06
N THR A 174 -0.93 10.53 18.05
CA THR A 174 -2.24 10.26 18.64
C THR A 174 -2.51 10.96 19.97
N GLN A 175 -1.70 11.96 20.35
CA GLN A 175 -1.80 12.59 21.70
C GLN A 175 -3.04 13.44 21.94
N ASN A 176 -3.85 13.73 20.92
CA ASN A 176 -5.03 14.57 21.06
C ASN A 176 -6.24 13.91 21.72
N ASP A 177 -6.17 12.61 22.00
CA ASP A 177 -7.22 11.83 22.64
C ASP A 177 -6.63 10.87 23.71
N VAL A 178 -7.39 9.89 24.18
CA VAL A 178 -6.83 8.84 25.04
C VAL A 178 -5.78 8.07 24.26
N PRO A 179 -4.48 8.28 24.53
CA PRO A 179 -3.44 7.94 23.55
C PRO A 179 -3.42 6.46 23.18
N MET A 180 -3.56 5.56 24.15
CA MET A 180 -3.49 4.11 23.89
C MET A 180 -4.75 3.59 23.20
N ALA A 181 -5.95 4.08 23.58
CA ALA A 181 -7.18 3.70 22.92
C ALA A 181 -7.23 4.18 21.45
N ALA A 182 -6.77 5.40 21.20
CA ALA A 182 -6.69 5.94 19.85
C ALA A 182 -5.72 5.11 18.98
N LYS A 183 -4.55 4.73 19.49
CA LYS A 183 -3.59 3.88 18.79
C LYS A 183 -4.17 2.51 18.47
N ALA A 184 -4.78 1.85 19.45
CA ALA A 184 -5.41 0.55 19.24
C ALA A 184 -6.51 0.63 18.16
N GLN A 185 -7.32 1.70 18.18
CA GLN A 185 -8.34 1.93 17.15
C GLN A 185 -7.72 2.12 15.77
N LEU A 186 -6.67 2.94 15.64
CA LEU A 186 -5.98 3.17 14.37
C LEU A 186 -5.35 1.90 13.81
N ILE A 187 -4.66 1.12 14.66
CA ILE A 187 -4.09 -0.17 14.26
C ILE A 187 -5.19 -1.14 13.84
N GLY A 188 -6.26 -1.26 14.63
CA GLY A 188 -7.39 -2.13 14.30
C GLY A 188 -8.06 -1.77 12.98
N GLN A 189 -8.27 -0.48 12.74
CA GLN A 189 -8.88 0.00 11.50
C GLN A 189 -7.96 -0.15 10.29
N ALA A 190 -6.70 0.23 10.42
CA ALA A 190 -5.74 0.25 9.32
C ALA A 190 -5.32 -1.15 8.85
N PHE A 191 -5.14 -2.09 9.79
CA PHE A 191 -4.52 -3.39 9.48
C PHE A 191 -5.45 -4.59 9.68
N LEU A 192 -6.52 -4.45 10.47
CA LEU A 192 -7.47 -5.54 10.71
C LEU A 192 -8.86 -5.27 10.13
N GLY A 193 -9.12 -4.07 9.59
CA GLY A 193 -10.44 -3.65 9.11
C GLY A 193 -11.51 -3.59 10.22
N MET A 194 -11.09 -3.50 11.48
CA MET A 194 -11.97 -3.54 12.65
C MET A 194 -12.18 -2.14 13.23
N GLN A 195 -13.43 -1.77 13.44
CA GLN A 195 -13.77 -0.55 14.18
C GLN A 195 -13.88 -0.86 15.67
N MET A 196 -12.87 -0.48 16.45
CA MET A 196 -12.81 -0.75 17.90
C MET A 196 -13.31 0.43 18.74
N LYS A 197 -14.09 1.35 18.16
CA LYS A 197 -14.52 2.59 18.80
C LYS A 197 -15.32 2.35 20.10
N CYS A 198 -16.11 1.28 20.13
CA CYS A 198 -16.94 0.92 21.31
C CYS A 198 -16.16 0.17 22.40
N ALA A 199 -14.98 -0.38 22.10
CA ALA A 199 -14.11 -1.06 23.06
C ALA A 199 -13.31 -0.09 23.96
N ARG A 200 -13.53 1.21 23.81
CA ARG A 200 -12.86 2.28 24.54
C ARG A 200 -13.38 2.44 25.98
N CYS A 201 -14.60 2.04 26.23
CA CYS A 201 -15.24 2.07 27.54
C CYS A 201 -15.06 0.74 28.28
#